data_3d3b0c299f588b3e1b1a5829bc10c8a9
#
_entry.id   3d3b0c299f588b3e1b1a5829bc10c8a9
#
_cell.length_a   1.000
_cell.length_b   1.000
_cell.length_c   1.000
_cell.angle_alpha   90.00
_cell.angle_beta   90.00
_cell.angle_gamma   90.00
#
_symmetry.space_group_name_H-M   'P 1'
#
loop_
_entity.id
_entity.type
_entity.pdbx_description
1 polymer ?
#
loop_
_entity_poly.entity_id
_entity_poly.type
_entity_poly.pdbx_seq_one_letter_code
_entity_poly.pdbx_strand_id
1 'polypeptide(L)'
;SSHLARLAKEALEDVFPIRRCTKAMRASTRFAPCALAEMHRCLAPCDGRVGPERYEELVRSLISSLSTPGGLLGTLEARMRDLAGQERFEEAMLARDRLRALAEALARARIDGWLLGTGELVLRDAHGHRLVLRRGGLIRSAGDQPLGAPCPRDRADELAALRAWVVRNEVRVETAD
;
A
#
# COMPACT_ATOMS: atom_id res chain seq x y z
N SER A 1 -10.67 -7.02 -0.61
CA SER A 1 -11.64 -7.12 0.49
C SER A 1 -11.15 -6.30 1.68
N SER A 2 -12.07 -5.88 2.56
CA SER A 2 -11.75 -5.14 3.79
C SER A 2 -10.80 -5.89 4.73
N HIS A 3 -10.90 -7.21 4.75
CA HIS A 3 -10.01 -8.07 5.53
C HIS A 3 -8.54 -7.97 5.08
N LEU A 4 -8.28 -8.06 3.77
CA LEU A 4 -6.92 -7.92 3.24
C LEU A 4 -6.35 -6.51 3.50
N ALA A 5 -7.17 -5.47 3.36
CA ALA A 5 -6.74 -4.10 3.68
C ALA A 5 -6.35 -3.94 5.16
N ARG A 6 -7.09 -4.58 6.07
CA ARG A 6 -6.77 -4.61 7.51
C ARG A 6 -5.43 -5.31 7.76
N LEU A 7 -5.22 -6.50 7.18
CA LEU A 7 -3.96 -7.24 7.33
C LEU A 7 -2.75 -6.46 6.77
N ALA A 8 -2.89 -5.83 5.60
CA ALA A 8 -1.85 -5.00 5.02
C ALA A 8 -1.52 -3.79 5.91
N LYS A 9 -2.54 -3.14 6.49
CA LYS A 9 -2.34 -2.07 7.47
C LYS A 9 -1.61 -2.58 8.72
N GLU A 10 -2.01 -3.73 9.27
CA GLU A 10 -1.36 -4.33 10.43
C GLU A 10 0.11 -4.69 10.15
N ALA A 11 0.45 -5.13 8.92
CA ALA A 11 1.85 -5.34 8.51
C ALA A 11 2.68 -4.06 8.60
N LEU A 12 2.16 -2.92 8.16
CA LEU A 12 2.84 -1.63 8.29
C LEU A 12 2.98 -1.21 9.76
N GLU A 13 1.96 -1.44 10.55
CA GLU A 13 1.95 -1.15 11.99
C GLU A 13 2.89 -2.05 12.81
N ASP A 14 3.30 -3.18 12.28
CA ASP A 14 4.30 -4.05 12.89
C ASP A 14 5.73 -3.52 12.71
N VAL A 15 5.99 -2.74 11.66
CA VAL A 15 7.31 -2.16 11.35
C VAL A 15 7.41 -0.70 11.77
N PHE A 16 6.36 0.07 11.56
CA PHE A 16 6.36 1.51 11.82
C PHE A 16 5.50 1.85 13.04
N PRO A 17 6.10 2.41 14.11
CA PRO A 17 5.37 2.80 15.31
C PRO A 17 4.57 4.10 15.10
N ILE A 18 3.72 4.09 14.08
CA ILE A 18 2.85 5.21 13.75
C ILE A 18 1.67 5.33 14.71
N ARG A 19 1.15 6.54 14.82
CA ARG A 19 -0.04 6.82 15.60
C ARG A 19 -1.29 6.16 15.00
N ARG A 20 -2.07 5.51 15.86
CA ARG A 20 -3.33 4.84 15.48
C ARG A 20 -4.58 5.51 16.02
N CYS A 21 -4.44 6.37 17.03
CA CYS A 21 -5.57 7.04 17.65
C CYS A 21 -6.07 8.22 16.82
N THR A 22 -7.35 8.60 17.02
CA THR A 22 -8.02 9.69 16.32
C THR A 22 -8.07 11.00 17.13
N LYS A 23 -7.42 11.04 18.33
CA LYS A 23 -7.41 12.24 19.18
C LYS A 23 -6.84 13.42 18.41
N ALA A 24 -7.55 14.56 18.43
CA ALA A 24 -7.01 15.79 17.85
C ALA A 24 -5.78 16.26 18.65
N MET A 25 -4.66 16.45 17.95
CA MET A 25 -3.43 16.98 18.55
C MET A 25 -3.29 18.45 18.19
N ARG A 26 -2.94 19.26 19.19
CA ARG A 26 -2.56 20.66 19.01
C ARG A 26 -1.19 20.85 19.65
N ALA A 27 -0.41 21.82 19.16
CA ALA A 27 0.93 22.09 19.66
C ALA A 27 0.99 22.31 21.19
N SER A 28 -0.06 22.85 21.77
CA SER A 28 -0.18 23.13 23.20
C SER A 28 -0.78 21.99 24.03
N THR A 29 -1.32 20.93 23.42
CA THR A 29 -2.02 19.87 24.12
C THR A 29 -1.11 18.65 24.29
N ARG A 30 -0.99 18.16 25.53
CA ARG A 30 -0.30 16.92 25.87
C ARG A 30 -1.30 15.92 26.44
N PHE A 31 -1.10 14.65 26.08
CA PHE A 31 -1.89 13.53 26.58
C PHE A 31 -0.98 12.56 27.31
N ALA A 32 -1.52 11.88 28.32
CA ALA A 32 -0.81 10.73 28.90
C ALA A 32 -0.56 9.66 27.83
N PRO A 33 0.60 8.98 27.87
CA PRO A 33 0.89 7.87 26.98
C PRO A 33 -0.19 6.79 27.12
N CYS A 34 -0.52 6.15 26.00
CA CYS A 34 -1.45 5.03 25.97
C CYS A 34 -0.68 3.70 25.90
N ALA A 35 -1.37 2.58 26.07
CA ALA A 35 -0.76 1.25 26.03
C ALA A 35 0.11 1.00 24.78
N LEU A 36 -0.25 1.55 23.60
CA LEU A 36 0.59 1.42 22.40
C LEU A 36 1.93 2.14 22.53
N ALA A 37 1.95 3.26 23.25
CA ALA A 37 3.21 3.97 23.54
C ALA A 37 4.09 3.19 24.51
N GLU A 38 3.50 2.61 25.54
CA GLU A 38 4.21 1.78 26.52
C GLU A 38 4.78 0.51 25.88
N MET A 39 4.05 -0.08 24.93
CA MET A 39 4.52 -1.24 24.14
C MET A 39 5.47 -0.87 23.00
N HIS A 40 5.92 0.37 22.89
CA HIS A 40 6.74 0.89 21.78
C HIS A 40 6.15 0.69 20.37
N ARG A 41 4.82 0.54 20.28
CA ARG A 41 4.08 0.40 19.00
C ARG A 41 3.53 1.73 18.48
N CYS A 42 3.85 2.82 19.13
CA CYS A 42 3.57 4.19 18.72
C CYS A 42 4.63 5.11 19.32
N LEU A 43 5.19 6.03 18.53
CA LEU A 43 6.14 7.04 19.02
C LEU A 43 5.53 8.07 19.98
N ALA A 44 4.21 7.99 20.22
CA ALA A 44 3.46 8.86 21.13
C ALA A 44 3.69 10.37 20.90
N PRO A 45 3.52 10.90 19.69
CA PRO A 45 3.71 12.34 19.46
C PRO A 45 2.75 13.20 20.29
N CYS A 46 1.72 12.58 20.89
CA CYS A 46 0.73 13.23 21.72
C CYS A 46 1.20 13.56 23.15
N ASP A 47 2.26 12.93 23.66
CA ASP A 47 2.80 13.20 25.00
C ASP A 47 3.91 14.27 25.02
N GLY A 48 4.40 14.65 23.81
CA GLY A 48 5.38 15.69 23.62
C GLY A 48 6.83 15.24 23.76
N ARG A 49 7.13 13.98 24.02
CA ARG A 49 8.49 13.43 24.03
C ARG A 49 9.10 13.33 22.65
N VAL A 50 8.28 13.20 21.63
CA VAL A 50 8.70 13.17 20.22
C VAL A 50 8.21 14.43 19.52
N GLY A 51 9.17 15.22 19.00
CA GLY A 51 8.88 16.43 18.23
C GLY A 51 8.29 16.15 16.85
N PRO A 52 7.70 17.18 16.21
CA PRO A 52 7.13 17.07 14.87
C PRO A 52 8.12 16.52 13.85
N GLU A 53 9.36 17.00 13.88
CA GLU A 53 10.41 16.67 12.91
C GLU A 53 10.74 15.16 12.95
N ARG A 54 10.87 14.60 14.17
CA ARG A 54 11.14 13.16 14.35
C ARG A 54 9.97 12.30 13.91
N TYR A 55 8.74 12.76 14.13
CA TYR A 55 7.57 12.04 13.65
C TYR A 55 7.43 12.12 12.13
N GLU A 56 7.77 13.25 11.54
CA GLU A 56 7.79 13.43 10.09
C GLU A 56 8.83 12.53 9.42
N GLU A 57 10.01 12.33 10.01
CA GLU A 57 11.01 11.38 9.53
C GLU A 57 10.45 9.95 9.48
N LEU A 58 9.73 9.53 10.53
CA LEU A 58 9.05 8.23 10.54
C LEU A 58 8.04 8.10 9.40
N VAL A 59 7.22 9.13 9.17
CA VAL A 59 6.22 9.14 8.10
C VAL A 59 6.90 9.11 6.73
N ARG A 60 7.96 9.90 6.53
CA ARG A 60 8.75 9.87 5.29
C ARG A 60 9.37 8.50 5.03
N SER A 61 9.91 7.86 6.06
CA SER A 61 10.47 6.51 5.98
C SER A 61 9.40 5.48 5.56
N LEU A 62 8.21 5.56 6.13
CA LEU A 62 7.07 4.72 5.74
C LEU A 62 6.71 4.94 4.26
N ILE A 63 6.54 6.19 3.82
CA ILE A 63 6.19 6.52 2.44
C ILE A 63 7.26 6.02 1.47
N SER A 64 8.54 6.24 1.78
CA SER A 64 9.67 5.75 0.98
C SER A 64 9.67 4.22 0.88
N SER A 65 9.38 3.53 1.99
CA SER A 65 9.30 2.06 2.02
C SER A 65 8.12 1.49 1.19
N LEU A 66 7.06 2.25 1.00
CA LEU A 66 5.96 1.86 0.10
C LEU A 66 6.36 2.02 -1.38
N SER A 67 7.21 2.99 -1.70
CA SER A 67 7.71 3.21 -3.07
C SER A 67 8.78 2.19 -3.46
N THR A 68 9.62 1.77 -2.50
CA THR A 68 10.70 0.76 -2.66
C THR A 68 10.54 -0.36 -1.62
N PRO A 69 9.59 -1.28 -1.81
CA PRO A 69 9.11 -2.15 -0.75
C PRO A 69 10.04 -3.33 -0.39
N GLY A 70 11.14 -3.56 -1.12
CA GLY A 70 12.01 -4.72 -0.91
C GLY A 70 12.52 -4.85 0.53
N GLY A 71 13.03 -3.75 1.13
CA GLY A 71 13.50 -3.74 2.50
C GLY A 71 12.38 -3.98 3.53
N LEU A 72 11.23 -3.37 3.31
CA LEU A 72 10.05 -3.56 4.17
C LEU A 72 9.56 -5.01 4.15
N LEU A 73 9.40 -5.60 2.97
CA LEU A 73 8.97 -6.99 2.83
C LEU A 73 10.01 -7.95 3.42
N GLY A 74 11.31 -7.68 3.21
CA GLY A 74 12.39 -8.46 3.82
C GLY A 74 12.38 -8.43 5.35
N THR A 75 12.10 -7.26 5.96
CA THR A 75 11.96 -7.13 7.42
C THR A 75 10.80 -7.96 7.96
N LEU A 76 9.64 -7.92 7.29
CA LEU A 76 8.48 -8.71 7.68
C LEU A 76 8.71 -10.21 7.51
N GLU A 77 9.42 -10.61 6.45
CA GLU A 77 9.79 -12.00 6.21
C GLU A 77 10.78 -12.52 7.24
N ALA A 78 11.79 -11.74 7.60
CA ALA A 78 12.74 -12.08 8.68
C ALA A 78 11.99 -12.31 10.00
N ARG A 79 11.10 -11.40 10.38
CA ARG A 79 10.27 -11.54 11.57
C ARG A 79 9.42 -12.82 11.56
N MET A 80 8.80 -13.15 10.43
CA MET A 80 8.03 -14.40 10.28
C MET A 80 8.91 -15.62 10.52
N ARG A 81 10.12 -15.65 9.95
CA ARG A 81 11.09 -16.74 10.13
C ARG A 81 11.56 -16.85 11.57
N ASP A 82 11.84 -15.73 12.23
CA ASP A 82 12.25 -15.70 13.64
C ASP A 82 11.17 -16.28 14.54
N LEU A 83 9.91 -15.93 14.34
CA LEU A 83 8.79 -16.50 15.08
C LEU A 83 8.67 -18.01 14.87
N ALA A 84 8.83 -18.47 13.62
CA ALA A 84 8.81 -19.90 13.32
C ALA A 84 10.00 -20.64 13.96
N GLY A 85 11.19 -20.04 13.96
CA GLY A 85 12.38 -20.59 14.62
C GLY A 85 12.25 -20.66 16.15
N GLN A 86 11.39 -19.85 16.74
CA GLN A 86 11.02 -19.88 18.16
C GLN A 86 9.83 -20.82 18.44
N GLU A 87 9.39 -21.60 17.45
CA GLU A 87 8.23 -22.50 17.53
C GLU A 87 6.89 -21.78 17.83
N ARG A 88 6.84 -20.45 17.62
CA ARG A 88 5.64 -19.60 17.78
C ARG A 88 4.80 -19.64 16.47
N PHE A 89 4.34 -20.80 16.12
CA PHE A 89 3.76 -21.06 14.79
C PHE A 89 2.49 -20.27 14.51
N GLU A 90 1.63 -20.03 15.50
CA GLU A 90 0.42 -19.22 15.33
C GLU A 90 0.78 -17.75 15.00
N GLU A 91 1.77 -17.19 15.67
CA GLU A 91 2.23 -15.83 15.42
C GLU A 91 2.98 -15.72 14.09
N ALA A 92 3.77 -16.74 13.73
CA ALA A 92 4.41 -16.85 12.42
C ALA A 92 3.37 -16.90 11.28
N MET A 93 2.28 -17.63 11.48
CA MET A 93 1.15 -17.68 10.53
C MET A 93 0.50 -16.31 10.35
N LEU A 94 0.22 -15.60 11.45
CA LEU A 94 -0.33 -14.25 11.38
C LEU A 94 0.63 -13.26 10.69
N ALA A 95 1.94 -13.35 10.97
CA ALA A 95 2.95 -12.54 10.32
C ALA A 95 3.02 -12.83 8.81
N ARG A 96 2.94 -14.10 8.40
CA ARG A 96 2.86 -14.52 7.00
C ARG A 96 1.64 -13.94 6.29
N ASP A 97 0.47 -14.02 6.90
CA ASP A 97 -0.77 -13.54 6.30
C ASP A 97 -0.77 -12.02 6.14
N ARG A 98 -0.18 -11.28 7.09
CA ARG A 98 0.05 -9.83 6.99
C ARG A 98 1.04 -9.48 5.88
N LEU A 99 2.18 -10.18 5.82
CA LEU A 99 3.18 -10.01 4.77
C LEU A 99 2.57 -10.22 3.38
N ARG A 100 1.83 -11.32 3.20
CA ARG A 100 1.16 -11.65 1.95
C ARG A 100 0.16 -10.58 1.55
N ALA A 101 -0.69 -10.13 2.47
CA ALA A 101 -1.69 -9.10 2.21
C ALA A 101 -1.04 -7.77 1.79
N LEU A 102 0.08 -7.38 2.42
CA LEU A 102 0.82 -6.18 2.05
C LEU A 102 1.48 -6.32 0.68
N ALA A 103 2.14 -7.45 0.40
CA ALA A 103 2.76 -7.71 -0.89
C ALA A 103 1.74 -7.67 -2.04
N GLU A 104 0.57 -8.28 -1.85
CA GLU A 104 -0.54 -8.21 -2.82
C GLU A 104 -1.06 -6.78 -3.01
N ALA A 105 -1.20 -6.00 -1.93
CA ALA A 105 -1.65 -4.61 -2.02
C ALA A 105 -0.65 -3.75 -2.79
N LEU A 106 0.65 -3.91 -2.55
CA LEU A 106 1.72 -3.20 -3.24
C LEU A 106 1.81 -3.58 -4.73
N ALA A 107 1.67 -4.87 -5.04
CA ALA A 107 1.64 -5.34 -6.43
C ALA A 107 0.46 -4.73 -7.20
N ARG A 108 -0.72 -4.69 -6.59
CA ARG A 108 -1.90 -4.03 -7.18
C ARG A 108 -1.67 -2.53 -7.38
N ALA A 109 -1.18 -1.84 -6.35
CA ALA A 109 -0.90 -0.40 -6.42
C ALA A 109 0.11 -0.05 -7.52
N ARG A 110 1.11 -0.92 -7.76
CA ARG A 110 2.09 -0.75 -8.83
C ARG A 110 1.43 -0.83 -10.22
N ILE A 111 0.56 -1.81 -10.44
CA ILE A 111 -0.16 -1.95 -11.73
C ILE A 111 -1.14 -0.80 -11.91
N ASP A 112 -1.89 -0.46 -10.87
CA ASP A 112 -2.83 0.67 -10.92
C ASP A 112 -2.09 1.99 -11.21
N GLY A 113 -0.95 2.21 -10.54
CA GLY A 113 -0.11 3.38 -10.76
C GLY A 113 0.44 3.46 -12.19
N TRP A 114 0.83 2.32 -12.77
CA TRP A 114 1.25 2.26 -14.15
C TRP A 114 0.10 2.57 -15.12
N LEU A 115 -1.06 1.96 -14.95
CA LEU A 115 -2.25 2.22 -15.77
C LEU A 115 -2.69 3.69 -15.71
N LEU A 116 -2.70 4.29 -14.50
CA LEU A 116 -3.13 5.68 -14.28
C LEU A 116 -2.07 6.70 -14.70
N GLY A 117 -0.80 6.33 -14.63
CA GLY A 117 0.33 7.21 -14.93
C GLY A 117 0.71 7.26 -16.41
N THR A 118 0.15 6.39 -17.25
CA THR A 118 0.40 6.37 -18.69
C THR A 118 -0.69 7.17 -19.41
N GLY A 119 -0.29 8.01 -20.36
CA GLY A 119 -1.21 8.87 -21.12
C GLY A 119 -2.16 8.05 -21.99
N GLU A 120 -1.65 7.51 -23.08
CA GLU A 120 -2.35 6.55 -23.93
C GLU A 120 -1.58 5.21 -23.90
N LEU A 121 -2.32 4.13 -23.77
CA LEU A 121 -1.77 2.80 -23.65
C LEU A 121 -2.53 1.83 -24.53
N VAL A 122 -1.83 1.17 -25.43
CA VAL A 122 -2.39 0.12 -26.27
C VAL A 122 -1.83 -1.22 -25.81
N LEU A 123 -2.73 -2.08 -25.37
CA LEU A 123 -2.39 -3.41 -24.86
C LEU A 123 -2.97 -4.49 -25.78
N ARG A 124 -2.20 -5.54 -26.01
CA ARG A 124 -2.64 -6.74 -26.73
C ARG A 124 -2.38 -7.98 -25.89
N ASP A 125 -3.36 -8.86 -25.79
CA ASP A 125 -3.19 -10.17 -25.15
C ASP A 125 -2.66 -11.23 -26.13
N ALA A 126 -2.34 -12.42 -25.60
CA ALA A 126 -1.85 -13.54 -26.40
C ALA A 126 -2.88 -14.06 -27.42
N HIS A 127 -4.17 -13.76 -27.26
CA HIS A 127 -5.26 -14.14 -28.15
C HIS A 127 -5.54 -13.09 -29.26
N GLY A 128 -4.80 -11.97 -29.23
CA GLY A 128 -4.95 -10.88 -30.21
C GLY A 128 -6.00 -9.83 -29.81
N HIS A 129 -6.64 -9.93 -28.65
CA HIS A 129 -7.55 -8.88 -28.17
C HIS A 129 -6.76 -7.61 -27.87
N ARG A 130 -7.27 -6.49 -28.33
CA ARG A 130 -6.64 -5.18 -28.20
C ARG A 130 -7.49 -4.27 -27.33
N LEU A 131 -6.87 -3.70 -26.32
CA LEU A 131 -7.47 -2.65 -25.48
C LEU A 131 -6.71 -1.35 -25.67
N VAL A 132 -7.45 -0.27 -25.85
CA VAL A 132 -6.91 1.08 -25.91
C VAL A 132 -7.40 1.83 -24.68
N LEU A 133 -6.44 2.25 -23.86
CA LEU A 133 -6.65 2.92 -22.59
C LEU A 133 -6.13 4.35 -22.68
N ARG A 134 -6.78 5.25 -21.98
CA ARG A 134 -6.29 6.61 -21.76
C ARG A 134 -6.43 6.96 -20.30
N ARG A 135 -5.30 7.34 -19.65
CA ARG A 135 -5.28 7.73 -18.23
C ARG A 135 -6.00 6.74 -17.33
N GLY A 136 -5.70 5.46 -17.49
CA GLY A 136 -6.22 4.37 -16.65
C GLY A 136 -7.68 3.98 -16.90
N GLY A 137 -8.29 4.39 -18.00
CA GLY A 137 -9.62 3.96 -18.40
C GLY A 137 -9.72 3.60 -19.87
N LEU A 138 -10.74 2.82 -20.24
CA LEU A 138 -11.08 2.58 -21.64
C LEU A 138 -11.38 3.91 -22.32
N ILE A 139 -11.01 4.06 -23.60
CA ILE A 139 -11.19 5.35 -24.34
C ILE A 139 -12.63 5.88 -24.26
N ARG A 140 -13.62 5.01 -24.17
CA ARG A 140 -15.03 5.42 -24.06
C ARG A 140 -15.41 6.03 -22.71
N SER A 141 -14.62 5.78 -21.66
CA SER A 141 -14.87 6.24 -20.27
C SER A 141 -13.78 7.18 -19.74
N ALA A 142 -12.71 7.41 -20.51
CA ALA A 142 -11.62 8.29 -20.11
C ALA A 142 -12.04 9.76 -20.19
N GLY A 143 -12.36 10.36 -19.05
CA GLY A 143 -12.53 11.81 -18.89
C GLY A 143 -11.18 12.56 -18.89
N ASP A 144 -11.21 13.88 -18.70
CA ASP A 144 -10.03 14.78 -18.62
C ASP A 144 -9.29 14.69 -17.27
N GLN A 145 -9.08 13.48 -16.76
CA GLN A 145 -8.37 13.28 -15.51
C GLN A 145 -6.87 13.52 -15.69
N PRO A 146 -6.19 14.24 -14.76
CA PRO A 146 -4.74 14.40 -14.81
C PRO A 146 -4.01 13.05 -14.71
N LEU A 147 -2.85 12.94 -15.37
CA LEU A 147 -1.98 11.76 -15.25
C LEU A 147 -1.58 11.53 -13.79
N GLY A 148 -1.63 10.27 -13.35
CA GLY A 148 -1.25 9.88 -12.00
C GLY A 148 -2.22 10.31 -10.89
N ALA A 149 -3.36 10.93 -11.24
CA ALA A 149 -4.39 11.25 -10.25
C ALA A 149 -5.01 9.97 -9.65
N PRO A 150 -5.47 10.01 -8.38
CA PRO A 150 -6.18 8.89 -7.78
C PRO A 150 -7.39 8.47 -8.61
N CYS A 151 -7.61 7.16 -8.75
CA CYS A 151 -8.78 6.65 -9.47
C CYS A 151 -10.07 7.12 -8.78
N PRO A 152 -10.99 7.77 -9.51
CA PRO A 152 -12.31 8.09 -8.99
C PRO A 152 -13.05 6.84 -8.52
N ARG A 153 -13.90 6.99 -7.51
CA ARG A 153 -14.62 5.84 -6.91
C ARG A 153 -15.53 5.14 -7.90
N ASP A 154 -16.17 5.88 -8.79
CA ASP A 154 -17.04 5.39 -9.85
C ASP A 154 -16.29 4.58 -10.92
N ARG A 155 -14.97 4.74 -11.02
CA ARG A 155 -14.11 4.00 -11.96
C ARG A 155 -13.28 2.90 -11.30
N ALA A 156 -13.41 2.70 -9.99
CA ALA A 156 -12.62 1.72 -9.25
C ALA A 156 -12.86 0.28 -9.76
N ASP A 157 -14.08 -0.05 -10.14
CA ASP A 157 -14.43 -1.38 -10.66
C ASP A 157 -13.84 -1.59 -12.06
N GLU A 158 -13.84 -0.56 -12.92
CA GLU A 158 -13.19 -0.60 -14.24
C GLU A 158 -11.68 -0.84 -14.10
N LEU A 159 -11.01 -0.08 -13.24
CA LEU A 159 -9.58 -0.23 -12.98
C LEU A 159 -9.26 -1.62 -12.42
N ALA A 160 -10.11 -2.15 -11.53
CA ALA A 160 -9.95 -3.50 -11.00
C ALA A 160 -10.10 -4.57 -12.08
N ALA A 161 -11.04 -4.41 -13.01
CA ALA A 161 -11.23 -5.31 -14.14
C ALA A 161 -10.04 -5.26 -15.11
N LEU A 162 -9.54 -4.06 -15.44
CA LEU A 162 -8.37 -3.85 -16.29
C LEU A 162 -7.11 -4.49 -15.68
N ARG A 163 -6.85 -4.26 -14.39
CA ARG A 163 -5.76 -4.89 -13.69
C ARG A 163 -5.86 -6.42 -13.72
N ALA A 164 -7.04 -6.97 -13.46
CA ALA A 164 -7.26 -8.40 -13.49
C ALA A 164 -7.06 -8.99 -14.90
N TRP A 165 -7.43 -8.25 -15.94
CA TRP A 165 -7.20 -8.65 -17.33
C TRP A 165 -5.70 -8.63 -17.67
N VAL A 166 -4.98 -7.56 -17.32
CA VAL A 166 -3.51 -7.45 -17.51
C VAL A 166 -2.78 -8.61 -16.85
N VAL A 167 -3.13 -8.94 -15.60
CA VAL A 167 -2.44 -10.01 -14.86
C VAL A 167 -2.71 -11.40 -15.43
N ARG A 168 -3.92 -11.64 -15.97
CA ARG A 168 -4.32 -12.97 -16.43
C ARG A 168 -3.93 -13.31 -17.88
N ASN A 169 -3.68 -12.32 -18.74
CA ASN A 169 -3.62 -12.52 -20.18
C ASN A 169 -2.25 -12.28 -20.82
N GLU A 170 -1.16 -12.25 -20.02
CA GLU A 170 0.21 -12.05 -20.55
C GLU A 170 0.29 -10.91 -21.59
N VAL A 171 -0.16 -9.74 -21.16
CA VAL A 171 -0.37 -8.58 -22.02
C VAL A 171 0.95 -8.01 -22.52
N ARG A 172 1.03 -7.65 -23.80
CA ARG A 172 2.11 -6.86 -24.39
C ARG A 172 1.67 -5.42 -24.59
N VAL A 173 2.59 -4.49 -24.35
CA VAL A 173 2.38 -3.07 -24.64
C VAL A 173 2.76 -2.86 -26.10
N GLU A 174 1.81 -2.36 -26.93
CA GLU A 174 2.07 -1.98 -28.32
C GLU A 174 2.48 -0.51 -28.41
N THR A 175 1.83 0.37 -27.66
CA THR A 175 2.14 1.81 -27.60
C THR A 175 1.91 2.32 -26.19
N ALA A 176 2.78 3.21 -25.71
CA ALA A 176 2.64 3.94 -24.45
C ALA A 176 3.20 5.36 -24.63
N ASP A 177 2.39 6.38 -24.29
CA ASP A 177 2.74 7.82 -24.30
C ASP A 177 2.59 8.41 -22.90
#